data_e98780c2230d7a98b8b2c703e65a212e
#
_entry.id   e98780c2230d7a98b8b2c703e65a212e
#
_cell.length_a   1.000
_cell.length_b   1.000
_cell.length_c   1.000
_cell.angle_alpha   90.00
_cell.angle_beta   90.00
_cell.angle_gamma   90.00
#
_symmetry.space_group_name_H-M   'P 1'
#
loop_
_entity.id
_entity.type
_entity.pdbx_description
1 polymer ?
#
loop_
_entity_poly.entity_id
_entity_poly.type
_entity_poly.pdbx_seq_one_letter_code
_entity_poly.pdbx_strand_id
1 'polypeptide(L)'
;MPTAAPSSDSVVAQKPAPPKPAAHEPVARERNDSIRLAPRTLSERLRSPRPAAIRAAKAIAFTLALLPLARLVAGFFLDKLGANPIELITRSTGTWTLTFLLITLGVTPLRRITQWHWLLRLRRMLGLFAFFYACLHFTTYIWFDQFFDWAAIWKDILKRRFIWIGFGAFVMLIPLALTSANAAARALGSQNWQRLHRLVYAIAICGVVHYWWLVKKDVTQPALYGAVLALLLGLRIAFRLRARASARPPKLP
;
A
#
# COMPACT_ATOMS: atom_id res chain seq x y z
N MET A 1 86.54 -44.16 3.01
CA MET A 1 86.37 -43.07 3.97
C MET A 1 85.76 -41.91 3.28
N PRO A 2 84.52 -41.55 3.64
CA PRO A 2 84.02 -40.20 3.39
C PRO A 2 83.58 -39.57 4.68
N THR A 3 83.88 -38.29 4.81
CA THR A 3 83.64 -37.34 5.87
C THR A 3 82.15 -36.92 5.94
N ALA A 4 81.68 -36.98 7.16
CA ALA A 4 80.32 -36.48 7.47
C ALA A 4 80.27 -34.94 7.51
N ALA A 5 79.22 -34.35 6.93
CA ALA A 5 78.93 -32.95 7.08
C ALA A 5 77.87 -32.74 8.23
N PRO A 6 77.97 -31.65 8.99
CA PRO A 6 77.05 -31.40 10.11
C PRO A 6 75.70 -30.87 9.68
N SER A 7 74.65 -31.32 10.38
CA SER A 7 73.25 -30.90 10.24
C SER A 7 73.07 -29.47 10.74
N SER A 8 72.43 -28.64 9.91
CA SER A 8 71.97 -27.32 10.26
C SER A 8 70.62 -27.38 10.99
N ASP A 9 70.67 -27.10 12.29
CA ASP A 9 69.46 -26.85 13.08
C ASP A 9 68.75 -25.57 12.62
N SER A 10 67.54 -25.70 12.03
CA SER A 10 66.69 -24.63 11.71
C SER A 10 65.91 -24.12 12.96
N VAL A 11 66.41 -23.01 13.48
CA VAL A 11 65.67 -22.25 14.53
C VAL A 11 64.39 -21.71 13.97
N VAL A 12 63.27 -22.35 14.31
CA VAL A 12 61.91 -21.83 14.00
C VAL A 12 61.66 -20.62 14.89
N ALA A 13 61.68 -19.43 14.28
CA ALA A 13 61.32 -18.18 14.93
C ALA A 13 59.83 -18.21 15.32
N GLN A 14 59.54 -18.30 16.59
CA GLN A 14 58.16 -18.18 17.14
C GLN A 14 57.66 -16.77 16.94
N LYS A 15 56.60 -16.65 16.13
CA LYS A 15 55.85 -15.38 15.90
C LYS A 15 55.25 -14.92 17.23
N PRO A 16 55.46 -13.67 17.67
CA PRO A 16 54.90 -13.16 18.93
C PRO A 16 53.35 -13.19 18.87
N ALA A 17 52.76 -13.64 19.96
CA ALA A 17 51.32 -13.69 20.13
C ALA A 17 50.71 -12.26 20.04
N PRO A 18 49.52 -12.08 19.44
CA PRO A 18 48.88 -10.76 19.36
C PRO A 18 48.57 -10.25 20.77
N PRO A 19 48.69 -8.93 21.01
CA PRO A 19 48.40 -8.35 22.33
C PRO A 19 46.94 -8.60 22.71
N LYS A 20 46.71 -9.00 23.95
CA LYS A 20 45.37 -9.16 24.52
C LYS A 20 44.61 -7.81 24.38
N PRO A 21 43.36 -7.82 23.92
CA PRO A 21 42.57 -6.61 23.86
C PRO A 21 42.40 -6.01 25.27
N ALA A 22 42.66 -4.72 25.39
CA ALA A 22 42.58 -3.99 26.64
C ALA A 22 41.17 -4.06 27.24
N ALA A 23 41.12 -4.31 28.54
CA ALA A 23 39.87 -4.43 29.32
C ALA A 23 39.19 -3.07 29.50
N HIS A 24 38.68 -2.48 28.40
CA HIS A 24 37.94 -1.17 28.42
C HIS A 24 36.45 -1.29 28.09
N GLU A 25 35.81 -2.45 28.34
CA GLU A 25 34.43 -2.64 27.92
C GLU A 25 33.29 -2.59 28.96
N PRO A 26 33.47 -2.44 30.29
CA PRO A 26 32.27 -2.40 31.16
C PRO A 26 31.49 -1.11 31.05
N VAL A 27 32.13 0.06 30.92
CA VAL A 27 31.45 1.37 30.89
C VAL A 27 30.62 1.62 29.61
N ALA A 28 31.10 1.12 28.47
CA ALA A 28 30.35 1.24 27.20
C ALA A 28 29.13 0.31 27.15
N ARG A 29 29.21 -0.88 27.78
CA ARG A 29 28.07 -1.81 27.91
C ARG A 29 26.99 -1.28 28.84
N GLU A 30 27.32 -0.77 30.01
CA GLU A 30 26.36 -0.19 30.94
C GLU A 30 25.64 1.03 30.37
N ARG A 31 26.34 1.91 29.65
CA ARG A 31 25.73 3.05 28.96
C ARG A 31 24.76 2.60 27.84
N ASN A 32 25.07 1.52 27.14
CA ASN A 32 24.23 1.00 26.07
C ASN A 32 22.99 0.28 26.62
N ASP A 33 23.10 -0.37 27.78
CA ASP A 33 21.97 -1.04 28.43
C ASP A 33 21.02 -0.05 29.12
N SER A 34 21.52 1.05 29.72
CA SER A 34 20.70 2.10 30.27
C SER A 34 19.90 2.88 29.19
N ILE A 35 20.46 3.06 28.00
CA ILE A 35 19.74 3.64 26.83
C ILE A 35 18.64 2.69 26.35
N ARG A 36 18.80 1.37 26.46
CA ARG A 36 17.78 0.38 26.09
C ARG A 36 16.61 0.28 27.07
N LEU A 37 16.84 0.63 28.34
CA LEU A 37 15.84 0.57 29.41
C LEU A 37 15.02 1.86 29.57
N ALA A 38 15.41 2.96 28.93
CA ALA A 38 14.63 4.20 28.97
C ALA A 38 13.22 3.97 28.36
N PRO A 39 12.16 4.42 29.03
CA PRO A 39 10.81 4.28 28.49
C PRO A 39 10.71 5.07 27.18
N ARG A 40 10.36 4.35 26.09
CA ARG A 40 10.19 4.98 24.78
C ARG A 40 9.15 6.08 24.84
N THR A 41 9.48 7.24 24.30
CA THR A 41 8.53 8.35 24.17
C THR A 41 7.34 7.95 23.29
N LEU A 42 6.22 8.63 23.44
CA LEU A 42 5.03 8.37 22.61
C LEU A 42 5.36 8.48 21.11
N SER A 43 6.17 9.48 20.74
CA SER A 43 6.61 9.68 19.35
C SER A 43 7.43 8.51 18.81
N GLU A 44 8.33 7.93 19.61
CA GLU A 44 9.11 6.75 19.21
C GLU A 44 8.24 5.49 19.10
N ARG A 45 7.26 5.31 20.01
CA ARG A 45 6.29 4.20 19.94
C ARG A 45 5.45 4.27 18.67
N LEU A 46 5.05 5.46 18.24
CA LEU A 46 4.28 5.67 17.00
C LEU A 46 5.12 5.49 15.73
N ARG A 47 6.41 5.86 15.77
CA ARG A 47 7.32 5.68 14.63
C ARG A 47 7.74 4.23 14.42
N SER A 48 7.98 3.49 15.48
CA SER A 48 8.42 2.09 15.47
C SER A 48 7.61 1.23 16.46
N PRO A 49 6.33 0.96 16.18
CA PRO A 49 5.48 0.17 17.06
C PRO A 49 5.96 -1.29 17.14
N ARG A 50 5.64 -1.94 18.27
CA ARG A 50 5.91 -3.37 18.48
C ARG A 50 5.20 -4.21 17.41
N PRO A 51 5.73 -5.39 17.03
CA PRO A 51 5.07 -6.28 16.04
C PRO A 51 3.63 -6.63 16.40
N ALA A 52 3.32 -6.78 17.69
CA ALA A 52 1.96 -7.03 18.18
C ALA A 52 1.01 -5.85 17.88
N ALA A 53 1.47 -4.60 18.08
CA ALA A 53 0.68 -3.42 17.76
C ALA A 53 0.39 -3.30 16.26
N ILE A 54 1.33 -3.68 15.40
CA ILE A 54 1.11 -3.69 13.93
C ILE A 54 0.09 -4.79 13.56
N ARG A 55 0.14 -5.97 14.20
CA ARG A 55 -0.87 -7.01 13.99
C ARG A 55 -2.25 -6.53 14.43
N ALA A 56 -2.35 -5.92 15.61
CA ALA A 56 -3.60 -5.34 16.08
C ALA A 56 -4.13 -4.25 15.14
N ALA A 57 -3.28 -3.33 14.68
CA ALA A 57 -3.66 -2.31 13.70
C ALA A 57 -4.16 -2.91 12.39
N LYS A 58 -3.56 -4.01 11.90
CA LYS A 58 -4.05 -4.73 10.73
C LYS A 58 -5.41 -5.38 10.98
N ALA A 59 -5.61 -6.04 12.13
CA ALA A 59 -6.88 -6.65 12.49
C ALA A 59 -7.99 -5.60 12.59
N ILE A 60 -7.73 -4.49 13.28
CA ILE A 60 -8.68 -3.37 13.38
C ILE A 60 -9.02 -2.82 11.99
N ALA A 61 -8.01 -2.52 11.18
CA ALA A 61 -8.22 -1.99 9.83
C ALA A 61 -8.98 -2.98 8.93
N PHE A 62 -8.75 -4.29 9.08
CA PHE A 62 -9.49 -5.34 8.38
C PHE A 62 -10.96 -5.37 8.80
N THR A 63 -11.25 -5.38 10.10
CA THR A 63 -12.63 -5.35 10.63
C THR A 63 -13.37 -4.09 10.21
N LEU A 64 -12.72 -2.92 10.31
CA LEU A 64 -13.31 -1.66 9.85
C LEU A 64 -13.56 -1.64 8.35
N ALA A 65 -12.72 -2.30 7.54
CA ALA A 65 -12.91 -2.40 6.11
C ALA A 65 -14.09 -3.30 5.71
N LEU A 66 -14.50 -4.23 6.56
CA LEU A 66 -15.70 -5.06 6.37
C LEU A 66 -16.99 -4.38 6.86
N LEU A 67 -16.89 -3.34 7.69
CA LEU A 67 -18.06 -2.68 8.29
C LEU A 67 -19.07 -2.16 7.25
N PRO A 68 -18.65 -1.55 6.11
CA PRO A 68 -19.59 -1.11 5.08
C PRO A 68 -20.42 -2.27 4.51
N LEU A 69 -19.77 -3.41 4.24
CA LEU A 69 -20.48 -4.59 3.75
C LEU A 69 -21.43 -5.15 4.83
N ALA A 70 -20.96 -5.25 6.08
CA ALA A 70 -21.77 -5.70 7.19
C ALA A 70 -23.04 -4.82 7.37
N ARG A 71 -22.90 -3.50 7.19
CA ARG A 71 -24.06 -2.58 7.23
C ARG A 71 -25.02 -2.80 6.08
N LEU A 72 -24.55 -3.08 4.87
CA LEU A 72 -25.42 -3.38 3.72
C LEU A 72 -26.16 -4.69 3.93
N VAL A 73 -25.45 -5.73 4.39
CA VAL A 73 -26.06 -7.04 4.70
C VAL A 73 -27.10 -6.92 5.82
N ALA A 74 -26.75 -6.27 6.92
CA ALA A 74 -27.70 -6.03 8.01
C ALA A 74 -28.90 -5.19 7.57
N GLY A 75 -28.67 -4.16 6.75
CA GLY A 75 -29.74 -3.32 6.19
C GLY A 75 -30.69 -4.10 5.29
N PHE A 76 -30.17 -5.07 4.54
CA PHE A 76 -30.98 -5.96 3.71
C PHE A 76 -31.90 -6.84 4.58
N PHE A 77 -31.37 -7.54 5.58
CA PHE A 77 -32.17 -8.42 6.45
C PHE A 77 -33.13 -7.66 7.39
N LEU A 78 -32.82 -6.39 7.70
CA LEU A 78 -33.65 -5.55 8.56
C LEU A 78 -34.64 -4.67 7.76
N ASP A 79 -34.72 -4.82 6.45
CA ASP A 79 -35.53 -4.00 5.53
C ASP A 79 -35.29 -2.48 5.70
N LYS A 80 -34.01 -2.09 5.91
CA LYS A 80 -33.58 -0.70 6.16
C LYS A 80 -32.84 -0.08 4.97
N LEU A 81 -32.86 -0.71 3.80
CA LEU A 81 -32.18 -0.20 2.61
C LEU A 81 -33.00 0.84 1.82
N GLY A 82 -34.22 1.15 2.26
CA GLY A 82 -35.09 2.15 1.63
C GLY A 82 -35.81 1.64 0.38
N ALA A 83 -36.38 2.56 -0.39
CA ALA A 83 -37.25 2.23 -1.53
C ALA A 83 -36.53 1.58 -2.72
N ASN A 84 -35.23 1.81 -2.89
CA ASN A 84 -34.44 1.21 -3.97
C ASN A 84 -33.15 0.55 -3.41
N PRO A 85 -33.25 -0.65 -2.84
CA PRO A 85 -32.12 -1.33 -2.21
C PRO A 85 -30.99 -1.68 -3.19
N ILE A 86 -31.31 -2.02 -4.44
CA ILE A 86 -30.33 -2.38 -5.48
C ILE A 86 -29.45 -1.18 -5.80
N GLU A 87 -30.06 -0.01 -6.04
CA GLU A 87 -29.32 1.21 -6.30
C GLU A 87 -28.40 1.59 -5.13
N LEU A 88 -28.90 1.48 -3.89
CA LEU A 88 -28.14 1.78 -2.70
C LEU A 88 -26.94 0.85 -2.56
N ILE A 89 -27.10 -0.44 -2.77
CA ILE A 89 -26.01 -1.44 -2.69
C ILE A 89 -24.98 -1.15 -3.78
N THR A 90 -25.41 -0.95 -5.03
CA THR A 90 -24.53 -0.67 -6.17
C THR A 90 -23.75 0.62 -5.95
N ARG A 91 -24.40 1.71 -5.55
CA ARG A 91 -23.73 3.00 -5.27
C ARG A 91 -22.77 2.89 -4.08
N SER A 92 -23.18 2.23 -3.00
CA SER A 92 -22.34 2.08 -1.80
C SER A 92 -21.08 1.26 -2.10
N THR A 93 -21.18 0.13 -2.79
CA THR A 93 -20.02 -0.71 -3.14
C THR A 93 -19.05 0.04 -4.07
N GLY A 94 -19.54 0.81 -5.03
CA GLY A 94 -18.73 1.67 -5.90
C GLY A 94 -18.03 2.79 -5.13
N THR A 95 -18.74 3.45 -4.22
CA THR A 95 -18.17 4.52 -3.37
C THR A 95 -17.07 3.96 -2.45
N TRP A 96 -17.26 2.78 -1.86
CA TRP A 96 -16.24 2.15 -1.02
C TRP A 96 -15.03 1.67 -1.83
N THR A 97 -15.21 1.24 -3.08
CA THR A 97 -14.10 0.97 -4.01
C THR A 97 -13.21 2.20 -4.13
N LEU A 98 -13.79 3.35 -4.45
CA LEU A 98 -13.05 4.60 -4.64
C LEU A 98 -12.43 5.08 -3.31
N THR A 99 -13.14 4.96 -2.20
CA THR A 99 -12.65 5.29 -0.86
C THR A 99 -11.39 4.49 -0.52
N PHE A 100 -11.39 3.16 -0.70
CA PHE A 100 -10.21 2.33 -0.43
C PHE A 100 -9.06 2.60 -1.39
N LEU A 101 -9.34 2.95 -2.66
CA LEU A 101 -8.32 3.42 -3.60
C LEU A 101 -7.64 4.69 -3.08
N LEU A 102 -8.41 5.70 -2.67
CA LEU A 102 -7.87 6.96 -2.15
C LEU A 102 -7.12 6.76 -0.83
N ILE A 103 -7.64 5.96 0.11
CA ILE A 103 -6.92 5.61 1.33
C ILE A 103 -5.58 4.93 1.01
N THR A 104 -5.57 3.97 0.07
CA THR A 104 -4.34 3.29 -0.37
C THR A 104 -3.33 4.26 -0.98
N LEU A 105 -3.79 5.24 -1.75
CA LEU A 105 -2.97 6.33 -2.27
C LEU A 105 -2.49 7.27 -1.15
N GLY A 106 -3.30 7.54 -0.15
CA GLY A 106 -3.00 8.39 0.99
C GLY A 106 -1.90 7.85 1.91
N VAL A 107 -1.72 6.52 1.99
CA VAL A 107 -0.68 5.89 2.83
C VAL A 107 0.72 6.45 2.56
N THR A 108 1.07 6.74 1.31
CA THR A 108 2.42 7.20 0.97
C THR A 108 2.70 8.63 1.42
N PRO A 109 1.86 9.65 1.12
CA PRO A 109 2.07 11.00 1.66
C PRO A 109 1.97 11.02 3.18
N LEU A 110 1.01 10.30 3.79
CA LEU A 110 0.87 10.22 5.24
C LEU A 110 2.15 9.68 5.90
N ARG A 111 2.72 8.59 5.38
CA ARG A 111 4.00 8.07 5.86
C ARG A 111 5.13 9.09 5.79
N ARG A 112 5.17 9.91 4.74
CA ARG A 112 6.23 10.92 4.55
C ARG A 112 6.09 12.07 5.55
N ILE A 113 4.86 12.45 5.88
CA ILE A 113 4.57 13.52 6.83
C ILE A 113 4.81 13.04 8.27
N THR A 114 4.26 11.89 8.65
CA THR A 114 4.30 11.35 10.01
C THR A 114 5.57 10.58 10.35
N GLN A 115 6.34 10.15 9.32
CA GLN A 115 7.48 9.21 9.45
C GLN A 115 7.07 7.82 9.96
N TRP A 116 5.80 7.45 9.87
CA TRP A 116 5.28 6.14 10.31
C TRP A 116 5.47 5.10 9.20
N HIS A 117 6.65 4.51 9.15
CA HIS A 117 7.01 3.56 8.09
C HIS A 117 6.16 2.28 8.10
N TRP A 118 5.61 1.89 9.23
CA TRP A 118 4.76 0.71 9.38
C TRP A 118 3.44 0.80 8.60
N LEU A 119 2.95 2.01 8.27
CA LEU A 119 1.75 2.22 7.45
C LEU A 119 1.83 1.53 6.07
N LEU A 120 3.04 1.35 5.52
CA LEU A 120 3.21 0.61 4.26
C LEU A 120 2.73 -0.84 4.34
N ARG A 121 2.73 -1.42 5.55
CA ARG A 121 2.25 -2.79 5.78
C ARG A 121 0.73 -2.92 5.65
N LEU A 122 -0.03 -1.81 5.75
CA LEU A 122 -1.48 -1.76 5.54
C LEU A 122 -1.85 -1.56 4.07
N ARG A 123 -0.97 -0.94 3.27
CA ARG A 123 -1.26 -0.53 1.91
C ARG A 123 -1.74 -1.67 1.02
N ARG A 124 -1.11 -2.85 1.13
CA ARG A 124 -1.50 -4.03 0.35
C ARG A 124 -2.92 -4.49 0.68
N MET A 125 -3.23 -4.58 1.97
CA MET A 125 -4.56 -4.99 2.45
C MET A 125 -5.63 -4.01 1.98
N LEU A 126 -5.40 -2.70 2.14
CA LEU A 126 -6.33 -1.66 1.69
C LEU A 126 -6.55 -1.68 0.18
N GLY A 127 -5.49 -1.92 -0.61
CA GLY A 127 -5.61 -2.10 -2.07
C GLY A 127 -6.42 -3.33 -2.46
N LEU A 128 -6.30 -4.43 -1.72
CA LEU A 128 -7.10 -5.63 -1.93
C LEU A 128 -8.58 -5.40 -1.54
N PHE A 129 -8.85 -4.59 -0.51
CA PHE A 129 -10.23 -4.18 -0.20
C PHE A 129 -10.84 -3.30 -1.30
N ALA A 130 -10.05 -2.42 -1.94
CA ALA A 130 -10.52 -1.69 -3.11
C ALA A 130 -10.94 -2.65 -4.24
N PHE A 131 -10.14 -3.69 -4.51
CA PHE A 131 -10.50 -4.71 -5.50
C PHE A 131 -11.72 -5.54 -5.07
N PHE A 132 -11.79 -5.94 -3.80
CA PHE A 132 -12.93 -6.67 -3.25
C PHE A 132 -14.26 -5.91 -3.45
N TYR A 133 -14.29 -4.62 -3.08
CA TYR A 133 -15.49 -3.80 -3.29
C TYR A 133 -15.76 -3.52 -4.76
N ALA A 134 -14.74 -3.44 -5.63
CA ALA A 134 -14.92 -3.35 -7.07
C ALA A 134 -15.57 -4.61 -7.65
N CYS A 135 -15.19 -5.80 -7.16
CA CYS A 135 -15.85 -7.06 -7.53
C CYS A 135 -17.32 -7.07 -7.09
N LEU A 136 -17.62 -6.65 -5.85
CA LEU A 136 -18.99 -6.55 -5.40
C LEU A 136 -19.80 -5.57 -6.26
N HIS A 137 -19.25 -4.38 -6.53
CA HIS A 137 -19.88 -3.38 -7.38
C HIS A 137 -20.17 -3.90 -8.78
N PHE A 138 -19.22 -4.60 -9.39
CA PHE A 138 -19.39 -5.18 -10.72
C PHE A 138 -20.40 -6.34 -10.71
N THR A 139 -20.39 -7.16 -9.66
CA THR A 139 -21.37 -8.24 -9.48
C THR A 139 -22.79 -7.70 -9.33
N THR A 140 -22.99 -6.62 -8.57
CA THR A 140 -24.32 -6.01 -8.44
C THR A 140 -24.85 -5.51 -9.78
N TYR A 141 -23.98 -4.94 -10.63
CA TYR A 141 -24.34 -4.53 -11.98
C TYR A 141 -24.75 -5.73 -12.86
N ILE A 142 -23.93 -6.80 -12.88
CA ILE A 142 -24.23 -7.99 -13.70
C ILE A 142 -25.52 -8.69 -13.24
N TRP A 143 -25.66 -8.83 -11.90
CA TRP A 143 -26.76 -9.63 -11.35
C TRP A 143 -28.07 -8.86 -11.29
N PHE A 144 -28.06 -7.67 -10.69
CA PHE A 144 -29.31 -6.96 -10.40
C PHE A 144 -29.75 -6.01 -11.53
N ASP A 145 -28.82 -5.40 -12.25
CA ASP A 145 -29.17 -4.48 -13.33
C ASP A 145 -29.32 -5.19 -14.67
N GLN A 146 -28.54 -6.23 -14.95
CA GLN A 146 -28.47 -6.88 -16.25
C GLN A 146 -28.95 -8.35 -16.25
N PHE A 147 -29.25 -8.94 -15.08
CA PHE A 147 -29.75 -10.33 -14.93
C PHE A 147 -28.96 -11.36 -15.76
N PHE A 148 -27.62 -11.20 -15.84
CA PHE A 148 -26.71 -12.02 -16.64
C PHE A 148 -26.97 -12.01 -18.16
N ASP A 149 -27.68 -11.02 -18.70
CA ASP A 149 -27.80 -10.84 -20.15
C ASP A 149 -26.47 -10.29 -20.71
N TRP A 150 -25.63 -11.19 -21.19
CA TRP A 150 -24.30 -10.87 -21.71
C TRP A 150 -24.36 -9.95 -22.96
N ALA A 151 -25.41 -10.09 -23.80
CA ALA A 151 -25.60 -9.24 -24.98
C ALA A 151 -25.94 -7.80 -24.57
N ALA A 152 -26.84 -7.65 -23.58
CA ALA A 152 -27.19 -6.35 -23.01
C ALA A 152 -25.98 -5.71 -22.29
N ILE A 153 -25.23 -6.48 -21.50
CA ILE A 153 -24.01 -6.02 -20.82
C ILE A 153 -23.00 -5.47 -21.83
N TRP A 154 -22.72 -6.22 -22.91
CA TRP A 154 -21.76 -5.80 -23.92
C TRP A 154 -22.21 -4.53 -24.63
N LYS A 155 -23.48 -4.48 -25.02
CA LYS A 155 -24.08 -3.28 -25.64
C LYS A 155 -24.01 -2.06 -24.71
N ASP A 156 -24.27 -2.24 -23.41
CA ASP A 156 -24.20 -1.19 -22.40
C ASP A 156 -22.77 -0.67 -22.21
N ILE A 157 -21.78 -1.58 -22.12
CA ILE A 157 -20.37 -1.21 -22.01
C ILE A 157 -19.96 -0.33 -23.18
N LEU A 158 -20.34 -0.69 -24.40
CA LEU A 158 -19.99 0.07 -25.61
C LEU A 158 -20.74 1.38 -25.74
N LYS A 159 -22.01 1.45 -25.31
CA LYS A 159 -22.89 2.60 -25.53
C LYS A 159 -22.79 3.67 -24.45
N ARG A 160 -22.61 3.28 -23.18
CA ARG A 160 -22.61 4.21 -22.03
C ARG A 160 -21.19 4.55 -21.60
N ARG A 161 -20.74 5.79 -21.86
CA ARG A 161 -19.38 6.25 -21.57
C ARG A 161 -18.94 6.00 -20.12
N PHE A 162 -19.84 6.17 -19.14
CA PHE A 162 -19.50 5.95 -17.73
C PHE A 162 -19.28 4.47 -17.42
N ILE A 163 -20.05 3.54 -18.02
CA ILE A 163 -19.84 2.10 -17.85
C ILE A 163 -18.52 1.69 -18.47
N TRP A 164 -18.22 2.17 -19.70
CA TRP A 164 -16.97 1.86 -20.39
C TRP A 164 -15.72 2.22 -19.56
N ILE A 165 -15.69 3.44 -18.98
CA ILE A 165 -14.53 3.87 -18.19
C ILE A 165 -14.44 3.14 -16.86
N GLY A 166 -15.58 2.84 -16.22
CA GLY A 166 -15.66 2.05 -14.99
C GLY A 166 -15.19 0.61 -15.21
N PHE A 167 -15.64 -0.03 -16.29
CA PHE A 167 -15.21 -1.36 -16.69
C PHE A 167 -13.71 -1.40 -17.00
N GLY A 168 -13.19 -0.43 -17.74
CA GLY A 168 -11.76 -0.30 -18.01
C GLY A 168 -10.93 -0.15 -16.72
N ALA A 169 -11.41 0.63 -15.75
CA ALA A 169 -10.77 0.74 -14.44
C ALA A 169 -10.77 -0.59 -13.67
N PHE A 170 -11.88 -1.34 -13.73
CA PHE A 170 -11.99 -2.68 -13.12
C PHE A 170 -11.01 -3.66 -13.75
N VAL A 171 -10.95 -3.72 -15.08
CA VAL A 171 -10.01 -4.60 -15.81
C VAL A 171 -8.55 -4.27 -15.45
N MET A 172 -8.19 -2.98 -15.37
CA MET A 172 -6.85 -2.57 -14.93
C MET A 172 -6.57 -2.93 -13.45
N LEU A 173 -7.58 -3.05 -12.60
CA LEU A 173 -7.42 -3.38 -11.19
C LEU A 173 -7.12 -4.88 -10.99
N ILE A 174 -7.59 -5.77 -11.89
CA ILE A 174 -7.36 -7.21 -11.83
C ILE A 174 -5.86 -7.56 -11.74
N PRO A 175 -4.99 -7.14 -12.69
CA PRO A 175 -3.56 -7.48 -12.61
C PRO A 175 -2.89 -6.91 -11.36
N LEU A 176 -3.34 -5.78 -10.81
CA LEU A 176 -2.81 -5.25 -9.56
C LEU A 176 -3.15 -6.16 -8.38
N ALA A 177 -4.38 -6.69 -8.34
CA ALA A 177 -4.81 -7.62 -7.31
C ALA A 177 -4.04 -8.97 -7.41
N LEU A 178 -3.96 -9.56 -8.60
CA LEU A 178 -3.27 -10.82 -8.85
C LEU A 178 -1.77 -10.73 -8.52
N THR A 179 -1.13 -9.62 -8.87
CA THR A 179 0.30 -9.38 -8.59
C THR A 179 0.57 -8.85 -7.17
N SER A 180 -0.44 -8.75 -6.33
CA SER A 180 -0.27 -8.40 -4.92
C SER A 180 0.32 -9.55 -4.10
N ALA A 181 0.27 -10.82 -4.57
CA ALA A 181 0.89 -11.95 -3.89
C ALA A 181 2.43 -11.83 -3.90
N ASN A 182 3.09 -12.24 -2.79
CA ASN A 182 4.55 -12.17 -2.69
C ASN A 182 5.27 -13.00 -3.77
N ALA A 183 4.69 -14.14 -4.16
CA ALA A 183 5.23 -14.98 -5.23
C ALA A 183 5.20 -14.25 -6.57
N ALA A 184 4.06 -13.64 -6.93
CA ALA A 184 3.91 -12.87 -8.16
C ALA A 184 4.81 -11.63 -8.20
N ALA A 185 4.94 -10.91 -7.07
CA ALA A 185 5.84 -9.77 -6.97
C ALA A 185 7.31 -10.17 -7.17
N ARG A 186 7.73 -11.34 -6.66
CA ARG A 186 9.09 -11.87 -6.89
C ARG A 186 9.30 -12.30 -8.34
N ALA A 187 8.32 -12.98 -8.94
CA ALA A 187 8.38 -13.43 -10.33
C ALA A 187 8.49 -12.28 -11.33
N LEU A 188 7.75 -11.18 -11.10
CA LEU A 188 7.79 -9.99 -11.95
C LEU A 188 9.07 -9.17 -11.80
N GLY A 189 9.73 -9.28 -10.66
CA GLY A 189 10.83 -8.40 -10.26
C GLY A 189 10.36 -7.00 -9.83
N SER A 190 11.17 -6.35 -9.02
CA SER A 190 10.80 -5.07 -8.36
C SER A 190 10.44 -3.95 -9.34
N GLN A 191 11.16 -3.81 -10.45
CA GLN A 191 10.94 -2.73 -11.42
C GLN A 191 9.62 -2.89 -12.18
N ASN A 192 9.35 -4.08 -12.73
CA ASN A 192 8.13 -4.35 -13.49
C ASN A 192 6.90 -4.31 -12.58
N TRP A 193 7.02 -4.86 -11.37
CA TRP A 193 5.98 -4.78 -10.37
C TRP A 193 5.63 -3.32 -10.04
N GLN A 194 6.63 -2.46 -9.84
CA GLN A 194 6.39 -1.03 -9.58
C GLN A 194 5.78 -0.31 -10.79
N ARG A 195 6.20 -0.64 -12.02
CA ARG A 195 5.62 -0.07 -13.25
C ARG A 195 4.15 -0.44 -13.37
N LEU A 196 3.81 -1.72 -13.20
CA LEU A 196 2.43 -2.21 -13.21
C LEU A 196 1.57 -1.52 -12.14
N HIS A 197 2.06 -1.45 -10.89
CA HIS A 197 1.32 -0.83 -9.80
C HIS A 197 1.15 0.70 -9.91
N ARG A 198 1.80 1.35 -10.88
CA ARG A 198 1.51 2.75 -11.23
C ARG A 198 0.15 2.92 -11.90
N LEU A 199 -0.42 1.86 -12.48
CA LEU A 199 -1.79 1.88 -13.02
C LEU A 199 -2.83 2.32 -11.96
N VAL A 200 -2.54 2.17 -10.67
CA VAL A 200 -3.43 2.65 -9.60
C VAL A 200 -3.79 4.14 -9.74
N TYR A 201 -2.92 4.95 -10.34
CA TYR A 201 -3.22 6.37 -10.58
C TYR A 201 -4.25 6.55 -11.68
N ALA A 202 -4.09 5.84 -12.79
CA ALA A 202 -5.05 5.84 -13.90
C ALA A 202 -6.41 5.29 -13.43
N ILE A 203 -6.39 4.18 -12.67
CA ILE A 203 -7.60 3.57 -12.10
C ILE A 203 -8.35 4.56 -11.20
N ALA A 204 -7.65 5.28 -10.32
CA ALA A 204 -8.27 6.27 -9.44
C ALA A 204 -8.87 7.44 -10.22
N ILE A 205 -8.20 7.93 -11.26
CA ILE A 205 -8.72 8.97 -12.16
C ILE A 205 -9.97 8.46 -12.89
N CYS A 206 -9.90 7.27 -13.49
CA CYS A 206 -11.05 6.65 -14.17
C CYS A 206 -12.22 6.44 -13.20
N GLY A 207 -11.96 6.04 -11.95
CA GLY A 207 -13.00 5.89 -10.93
C GLY A 207 -13.72 7.21 -10.59
N VAL A 208 -12.97 8.31 -10.43
CA VAL A 208 -13.55 9.64 -10.20
C VAL A 208 -14.36 10.10 -11.42
N VAL A 209 -13.84 9.93 -12.64
CA VAL A 209 -14.53 10.30 -13.88
C VAL A 209 -15.78 9.44 -14.09
N HIS A 210 -15.70 8.12 -13.81
CA HIS A 210 -16.85 7.22 -13.82
C HIS A 210 -17.95 7.73 -12.88
N TYR A 211 -17.60 8.07 -11.66
CA TYR A 211 -18.54 8.60 -10.68
C TYR A 211 -19.13 9.95 -11.13
N TRP A 212 -18.30 10.85 -11.66
CA TRP A 212 -18.74 12.15 -12.17
C TRP A 212 -19.74 12.03 -13.31
N TRP A 213 -19.54 11.13 -14.26
CA TRP A 213 -20.44 10.93 -15.39
C TRP A 213 -21.71 10.18 -15.03
N LEU A 214 -21.71 9.43 -13.94
CA LEU A 214 -22.89 8.73 -13.43
C LEU A 214 -23.90 9.71 -12.82
N VAL A 215 -23.42 10.77 -12.16
CA VAL A 215 -24.28 11.71 -11.40
C VAL A 215 -24.80 12.79 -12.31
N LYS A 216 -26.13 13.01 -12.32
CA LYS A 216 -26.78 13.98 -13.21
C LYS A 216 -27.05 15.35 -12.54
N LYS A 217 -27.30 15.38 -11.24
CA LYS A 217 -27.73 16.59 -10.51
C LYS A 217 -26.75 17.01 -9.41
N ASP A 218 -26.42 16.13 -8.48
CA ASP A 218 -25.57 16.45 -7.35
C ASP A 218 -24.13 15.95 -7.57
N VAL A 219 -23.27 16.84 -8.01
CA VAL A 219 -21.85 16.57 -8.25
C VAL A 219 -20.97 16.76 -7.01
N THR A 220 -21.55 17.06 -5.85
CA THR A 220 -20.81 17.36 -4.60
C THR A 220 -19.91 16.18 -4.20
N GLN A 221 -20.45 14.98 -4.19
CA GLN A 221 -19.71 13.78 -3.84
C GLN A 221 -18.54 13.50 -4.80
N PRO A 222 -18.75 13.36 -6.13
CA PRO A 222 -17.64 13.15 -7.05
C PRO A 222 -16.62 14.30 -7.05
N ALA A 223 -17.05 15.55 -6.82
CA ALA A 223 -16.13 16.69 -6.68
C ALA A 223 -15.24 16.56 -5.45
N LEU A 224 -15.77 16.12 -4.30
CA LEU A 224 -15.02 15.86 -3.09
C LEU A 224 -13.95 14.75 -3.34
N TYR A 225 -14.35 13.64 -3.94
CA TYR A 225 -13.41 12.56 -4.28
C TYR A 225 -12.33 13.04 -5.27
N GLY A 226 -12.71 13.86 -6.25
CA GLY A 226 -11.79 14.48 -7.20
C GLY A 226 -10.80 15.43 -6.52
N ALA A 227 -11.27 16.27 -5.60
CA ALA A 227 -10.41 17.17 -4.83
C ALA A 227 -9.41 16.41 -3.95
N VAL A 228 -9.87 15.34 -3.25
CA VAL A 228 -8.98 14.47 -2.46
C VAL A 228 -7.95 13.80 -3.35
N LEU A 229 -8.35 13.27 -4.52
CA LEU A 229 -7.42 12.66 -5.47
C LEU A 229 -6.39 13.68 -5.96
N ALA A 230 -6.82 14.87 -6.36
CA ALA A 230 -5.94 15.95 -6.82
C ALA A 230 -4.93 16.35 -5.73
N LEU A 231 -5.37 16.48 -4.47
CA LEU A 231 -4.49 16.76 -3.33
C LEU A 231 -3.44 15.64 -3.16
N LEU A 232 -3.85 14.37 -3.17
CA LEU A 232 -2.95 13.24 -2.99
C LEU A 232 -1.91 13.13 -4.12
N LEU A 233 -2.31 13.38 -5.36
CA LEU A 233 -1.40 13.40 -6.50
C LEU A 233 -0.48 14.62 -6.46
N GLY A 234 -1.00 15.79 -6.12
CA GLY A 234 -0.23 17.03 -5.95
C GLY A 234 0.86 16.89 -4.88
N LEU A 235 0.50 16.36 -3.69
CA LEU A 235 1.49 16.06 -2.64
C LEU A 235 2.60 15.12 -3.13
N ARG A 236 2.25 14.11 -3.92
CA ARG A 236 3.26 13.18 -4.46
C ARG A 236 4.19 13.84 -5.45
N ILE A 237 3.66 14.71 -6.32
CA ILE A 237 4.46 15.50 -7.27
C ILE A 237 5.36 16.44 -6.50
N ALA A 238 4.84 17.20 -5.54
CA ALA A 238 5.63 18.13 -4.71
C ALA A 238 6.78 17.42 -3.98
N PHE A 239 6.51 16.25 -3.38
CA PHE A 239 7.56 15.46 -2.73
C PHE A 239 8.63 14.94 -3.72
N ARG A 240 8.25 14.61 -4.94
CA ARG A 240 9.21 14.18 -5.97
C ARG A 240 10.08 15.34 -6.44
N LEU A 241 9.49 16.51 -6.66
CA LEU A 241 10.22 17.70 -7.09
C LEU A 241 11.20 18.15 -6.01
N ARG A 242 10.80 18.20 -4.75
CA ARG A 242 11.68 18.52 -3.62
C ARG A 242 12.87 17.55 -3.53
N ALA A 243 12.64 16.25 -3.64
CA ALA A 243 13.70 15.24 -3.61
C ALA A 243 14.69 15.41 -4.78
N ARG A 244 14.21 15.78 -5.97
CA ARG A 244 15.10 16.07 -7.13
C ARG A 244 15.89 17.37 -6.94
N ALA A 245 15.29 18.39 -6.36
CA ALA A 245 15.99 19.67 -6.07
C ALA A 245 17.13 19.46 -5.07
N SER A 246 16.89 18.67 -4.01
CA SER A 246 17.90 18.34 -2.99
C SER A 246 19.02 17.42 -3.50
N ALA A 247 18.80 16.69 -4.58
CA ALA A 247 19.80 15.79 -5.17
C ALA A 247 20.69 16.48 -6.25
N ARG A 248 20.43 17.73 -6.60
CA ARG A 248 21.32 18.49 -7.51
C ARG A 248 22.58 18.89 -6.77
N PRO A 249 23.80 18.58 -7.29
CA PRO A 249 25.04 19.09 -6.71
C PRO A 249 25.03 20.62 -6.74
N PRO A 250 25.69 21.29 -5.75
CA PRO A 250 25.86 22.74 -5.80
C PRO A 250 26.54 23.11 -7.11
N LYS A 251 25.99 24.12 -7.82
CA LYS A 251 26.69 24.70 -8.96
C LYS A 251 28.00 25.27 -8.40
N LEU A 252 29.12 24.66 -8.77
CA LEU A 252 30.41 25.23 -8.51
C LEU A 252 30.50 26.62 -9.20
N PRO A 253 31.04 27.62 -8.52
CA PRO A 253 31.19 28.96 -9.07
C PRO A 253 32.11 28.99 -10.29
#